data_d39f4cfcc512f2ab7b1ec15fca735635
#
_entry.id   d39f4cfcc512f2ab7b1ec15fca735635
#
_cell.length_a   1.000
_cell.length_b   1.000
_cell.length_c   1.000
_cell.angle_alpha   90.00
_cell.angle_beta   90.00
_cell.angle_gamma   90.00
#
_symmetry.space_group_name_H-M   'P 1'
#
loop_
_entity.id
_entity.type
_entity.pdbx_description
1 polymer ?
#
loop_
_entity_poly.entity_id
_entity_poly.type
_entity_poly.pdbx_seq_one_letter_code
_entity_poly.pdbx_strand_id
1 'polypeptide(L)'
;MRGADVMQEELFTIGGLDQYVPVDHPLRRVREVFNDCLARMDNHFEALYSAFGRESIPPEKLLRALMLQVLFGIRSERQLIEQLRYNMLYRWFVGVPLHEQPWDHSTVSKNRERLLEGGTPEVLFEQVLDG
;
A
#
# COMPACT_ATOMS: atom_id res chain seq x y z
N MET A 1 25.57 22.16 -7.54
CA MET A 1 24.77 23.29 -7.98
C MET A 1 23.37 23.19 -7.41
N ARG A 2 22.89 24.31 -6.97
CA ARG A 2 21.57 24.33 -6.32
C ARG A 2 20.43 24.08 -7.29
N GLY A 3 20.59 24.51 -8.55
CA GLY A 3 19.56 24.29 -9.56
C GLY A 3 19.26 22.81 -9.79
N ALA A 4 20.29 21.97 -9.75
CA ALA A 4 20.12 20.53 -9.95
C ALA A 4 19.33 19.92 -8.79
N ASP A 5 19.62 20.34 -7.57
CA ASP A 5 18.90 19.82 -6.40
C ASP A 5 17.42 20.21 -6.43
N VAL A 6 17.14 21.46 -6.81
CA VAL A 6 15.76 21.92 -6.92
C VAL A 6 15.00 21.14 -7.98
N MET A 7 15.62 20.90 -9.14
CA MET A 7 15.00 20.12 -10.20
C MET A 7 14.68 18.71 -9.76
N GLN A 8 15.55 18.11 -8.98
CA GLN A 8 15.35 16.76 -8.47
C GLN A 8 14.15 16.71 -7.54
N GLU A 9 14.00 17.67 -6.65
CA GLU A 9 12.85 17.75 -5.79
C GLU A 9 11.56 17.92 -6.59
N GLU A 10 11.55 18.78 -7.57
CA GLU A 10 10.40 18.98 -8.43
C GLU A 10 10.01 17.70 -9.16
N LEU A 11 11.00 16.96 -9.65
CA LEU A 11 10.74 15.73 -10.36
C LEU A 11 10.00 14.72 -9.49
N PHE A 12 10.42 14.53 -8.25
CA PHE A 12 9.78 13.58 -7.36
C PHE A 12 8.47 14.09 -6.80
N THR A 13 8.32 15.39 -6.63
CA THR A 13 7.09 15.96 -6.09
C THR A 13 6.00 16.06 -7.15
N ILE A 14 6.33 16.51 -8.34
CA ILE A 14 5.37 16.74 -9.41
C ILE A 14 5.17 15.49 -10.26
N GLY A 15 6.27 14.87 -10.69
CA GLY A 15 6.21 13.68 -11.51
C GLY A 15 5.72 12.45 -10.78
N GLY A 16 5.86 12.45 -9.45
CA GLY A 16 5.40 11.38 -8.61
C GLY A 16 6.26 10.14 -8.69
N LEU A 17 5.92 9.19 -7.85
CA LEU A 17 6.64 7.93 -7.78
C LEU A 17 6.41 7.06 -9.03
N ASP A 18 5.30 7.29 -9.72
CA ASP A 18 5.00 6.49 -10.90
C ASP A 18 6.04 6.64 -11.99
N GLN A 19 6.64 7.82 -12.13
CA GLN A 19 7.69 8.04 -13.12
C GLN A 19 9.01 7.42 -12.70
N TYR A 20 9.19 7.22 -11.40
CA TYR A 20 10.42 6.60 -10.89
C TYR A 20 10.50 5.12 -11.23
N VAL A 21 9.38 4.42 -11.26
CA VAL A 21 9.36 2.97 -11.46
C VAL A 21 9.37 2.65 -12.96
N PRO A 22 10.33 1.84 -13.44
CA PRO A 22 10.38 1.48 -14.86
C PRO A 22 9.07 0.85 -15.33
N VAL A 23 8.71 1.12 -16.59
CA VAL A 23 7.45 0.63 -17.15
C VAL A 23 7.38 -0.89 -17.24
N ASP A 24 8.52 -1.55 -17.29
CA ASP A 24 8.59 -3.01 -17.39
C ASP A 24 8.88 -3.69 -16.06
N HIS A 25 8.85 -2.94 -14.95
CA HIS A 25 9.09 -3.52 -13.64
C HIS A 25 8.01 -4.53 -13.28
N PRO A 26 8.39 -5.74 -12.78
CA PRO A 26 7.41 -6.77 -12.49
C PRO A 26 6.29 -6.37 -11.51
N LEU A 27 6.60 -5.49 -10.57
CA LEU A 27 5.60 -5.05 -9.60
C LEU A 27 4.48 -4.21 -10.21
N ARG A 28 4.68 -3.66 -11.42
CA ARG A 28 3.61 -2.93 -12.09
C ARG A 28 2.43 -3.85 -12.40
N ARG A 29 2.73 -5.03 -12.90
CA ARG A 29 1.69 -6.00 -13.21
C ARG A 29 1.02 -6.52 -11.94
N VAL A 30 1.81 -6.81 -10.92
CA VAL A 30 1.27 -7.26 -9.63
C VAL A 30 0.34 -6.19 -9.06
N ARG A 31 0.78 -4.94 -9.07
CA ARG A 31 -0.01 -3.83 -8.53
C ARG A 31 -1.32 -3.65 -9.30
N GLU A 32 -1.26 -3.76 -10.60
CA GLU A 32 -2.45 -3.63 -11.45
C GLU A 32 -3.48 -4.71 -11.13
N VAL A 33 -3.05 -5.97 -11.08
CA VAL A 33 -3.94 -7.09 -10.76
C VAL A 33 -4.50 -6.93 -9.35
N PHE A 34 -3.65 -6.57 -8.40
CA PHE A 34 -4.07 -6.41 -7.02
C PHE A 34 -5.08 -5.26 -6.87
N ASN A 35 -4.84 -4.15 -7.56
CA ASN A 35 -5.76 -3.02 -7.53
C ASN A 35 -7.12 -3.38 -8.14
N ASP A 36 -7.15 -4.20 -9.18
CA ASP A 36 -8.42 -4.69 -9.74
C ASP A 36 -9.19 -5.51 -8.72
N CYS A 37 -8.50 -6.36 -7.97
CA CYS A 37 -9.13 -7.15 -6.91
C CYS A 37 -9.67 -6.24 -5.82
N LEU A 38 -8.90 -5.23 -5.40
CA LEU A 38 -9.32 -4.30 -4.36
C LEU A 38 -10.55 -3.50 -4.78
N ALA A 39 -10.60 -3.10 -6.04
CA ALA A 39 -11.75 -2.35 -6.56
C ALA A 39 -13.05 -3.15 -6.45
N ARG A 40 -12.97 -4.47 -6.63
CA ARG A 40 -14.14 -5.34 -6.52
C ARG A 40 -14.57 -5.58 -5.07
N MET A 41 -13.79 -5.11 -4.11
CA MET A 41 -14.08 -5.29 -2.68
C MET A 41 -14.71 -4.07 -2.01
N ASP A 42 -15.13 -3.08 -2.78
CA ASP A 42 -15.68 -1.83 -2.22
C ASP A 42 -16.82 -2.07 -1.25
N ASN A 43 -17.75 -2.97 -1.60
CA ASN A 43 -18.89 -3.27 -0.71
C ASN A 43 -18.43 -3.88 0.60
N HIS A 44 -17.41 -4.72 0.56
CA HIS A 44 -16.85 -5.32 1.76
C HIS A 44 -16.26 -4.24 2.68
N PHE A 45 -15.48 -3.31 2.10
CA PHE A 45 -14.85 -2.25 2.88
C PHE A 45 -15.87 -1.30 3.47
N GLU A 46 -16.92 -0.98 2.73
CA GLU A 46 -17.99 -0.14 3.26
C GLU A 46 -18.67 -0.78 4.46
N ALA A 47 -18.97 -2.07 4.36
CA ALA A 47 -19.57 -2.81 5.47
C ALA A 47 -18.64 -2.85 6.68
N LEU A 48 -17.34 -3.03 6.44
CA LEU A 48 -16.34 -3.07 7.50
C LEU A 48 -16.27 -1.72 8.22
N TYR A 49 -16.24 -0.63 7.47
CA TYR A 49 -16.22 0.71 8.04
C TYR A 49 -17.47 1.00 8.84
N SER A 50 -18.62 0.56 8.38
CA SER A 50 -19.87 0.74 9.10
C SER A 50 -19.84 0.02 10.44
N ALA A 51 -19.20 -1.15 10.49
CA ALA A 51 -19.14 -1.96 11.71
C ALA A 51 -18.12 -1.43 12.71
N PHE A 52 -16.95 -1.00 12.25
CA PHE A 52 -15.84 -0.64 13.13
C PHE A 52 -15.55 0.86 13.19
N GLY A 53 -16.24 1.67 12.39
CA GLY A 53 -16.00 3.09 12.33
C GLY A 53 -14.87 3.44 11.38
N ARG A 54 -14.34 4.64 11.55
CA ARG A 54 -13.33 5.17 10.65
C ARG A 54 -11.96 4.56 10.91
N GLU A 55 -11.34 4.07 9.84
CA GLU A 55 -10.00 3.52 9.91
C GLU A 55 -8.95 4.63 9.80
N SER A 56 -7.84 4.48 10.52
CA SER A 56 -6.71 5.41 10.39
C SER A 56 -5.84 5.13 9.18
N ILE A 57 -5.90 3.91 8.65
CA ILE A 57 -5.22 3.54 7.42
C ILE A 57 -6.26 3.06 6.42
N PRO A 58 -6.30 3.61 5.20
CA PRO A 58 -7.21 3.07 4.18
C PRO A 58 -6.92 1.59 3.96
N PRO A 59 -7.96 0.73 3.92
CA PRO A 59 -7.74 -0.71 3.83
C PRO A 59 -6.99 -1.12 2.57
N GLU A 60 -7.18 -0.42 1.46
CA GLU A 60 -6.48 -0.72 0.24
C GLU A 60 -4.98 -0.54 0.40
N LYS A 61 -4.57 0.55 1.05
CA LYS A 61 -3.14 0.82 1.29
C LYS A 61 -2.55 -0.22 2.24
N LEU A 62 -3.29 -0.57 3.28
CA LEU A 62 -2.83 -1.58 4.23
C LEU A 62 -2.65 -2.94 3.54
N LEU A 63 -3.61 -3.33 2.71
CA LEU A 63 -3.50 -4.62 2.01
C LEU A 63 -2.32 -4.64 1.04
N ARG A 64 -2.04 -3.53 0.35
CA ARG A 64 -0.86 -3.46 -0.50
C ARG A 64 0.42 -3.58 0.33
N ALA A 65 0.46 -2.95 1.50
CA ALA A 65 1.62 -3.06 2.39
C ALA A 65 1.83 -4.49 2.87
N LEU A 66 0.74 -5.16 3.24
CA LEU A 66 0.82 -6.56 3.68
C LEU A 66 1.24 -7.48 2.53
N MET A 67 0.83 -7.16 1.30
CA MET A 67 1.29 -7.90 0.13
C MET A 67 2.80 -7.79 -0.04
N LEU A 68 3.38 -6.61 0.21
CA LEU A 68 4.83 -6.46 0.16
C LEU A 68 5.53 -7.34 1.18
N GLN A 69 4.93 -7.51 2.37
CA GLN A 69 5.51 -8.41 3.37
C GLN A 69 5.62 -9.83 2.82
N VAL A 70 4.58 -10.28 2.13
CA VAL A 70 4.57 -11.63 1.53
C VAL A 70 5.57 -11.71 0.39
N LEU A 71 5.56 -10.75 -0.51
CA LEU A 71 6.40 -10.80 -1.72
C LEU A 71 7.89 -10.71 -1.40
N PHE A 72 8.27 -9.97 -0.39
CA PHE A 72 9.67 -9.70 -0.08
C PHE A 72 10.14 -10.30 1.24
N GLY A 73 9.29 -11.08 1.89
CA GLY A 73 9.66 -11.77 3.12
C GLY A 73 9.96 -10.85 4.28
N ILE A 74 9.22 -9.74 4.39
CA ILE A 74 9.39 -8.78 5.47
C ILE A 74 8.75 -9.35 6.73
N ARG A 75 9.54 -9.55 7.78
CA ARG A 75 9.12 -10.35 8.93
C ARG A 75 8.20 -9.65 9.92
N SER A 76 8.26 -8.32 10.00
CA SER A 76 7.48 -7.61 11.01
C SER A 76 6.93 -6.31 10.45
N GLU A 77 5.88 -5.81 11.10
CA GLU A 77 5.31 -4.51 10.76
C GLU A 77 6.30 -3.38 10.99
N ARG A 78 7.18 -3.52 11.98
CA ARG A 78 8.23 -2.53 12.22
C ARG A 78 9.19 -2.45 11.03
N GLN A 79 9.62 -3.59 10.49
CA GLN A 79 10.48 -3.62 9.31
C GLN A 79 9.76 -3.11 8.07
N LEU A 80 8.47 -3.41 7.95
CA LEU A 80 7.65 -2.93 6.84
C LEU A 80 7.60 -1.39 6.84
N ILE A 81 7.35 -0.79 7.99
CA ILE A 81 7.29 0.66 8.10
C ILE A 81 8.65 1.28 7.83
N GLU A 82 9.72 0.66 8.30
CA GLU A 82 11.08 1.12 8.02
C GLU A 82 11.35 1.14 6.51
N GLN A 83 10.94 0.08 5.81
CA GLN A 83 11.06 0.04 4.35
C GLN A 83 10.20 1.11 3.69
N LEU A 84 8.98 1.31 4.13
CA LEU A 84 8.11 2.33 3.56
C LEU A 84 8.66 3.74 3.77
N ARG A 85 9.46 3.94 4.82
CA ARG A 85 10.05 5.24 5.09
C ARG A 85 11.07 5.63 4.03
N TYR A 86 11.85 4.67 3.55
CA TYR A 86 13.01 4.96 2.70
C TYR A 86 12.96 4.36 1.30
N ASN A 87 12.12 3.37 1.05
CA ASN A 87 12.11 2.66 -0.22
C ASN A 87 11.03 3.23 -1.12
N MET A 88 11.45 3.94 -2.17
CA MET A 88 10.52 4.60 -3.08
C MET A 88 9.67 3.62 -3.87
N LEU A 89 10.21 2.46 -4.22
CA LEU A 89 9.45 1.43 -4.92
C LEU A 89 8.29 0.94 -4.06
N TYR A 90 8.54 0.71 -2.77
CA TYR A 90 7.51 0.26 -1.84
C TYR A 90 6.46 1.35 -1.64
N ARG A 91 6.89 2.60 -1.52
CA ARG A 91 5.95 3.73 -1.40
C ARG A 91 5.03 3.81 -2.61
N TRP A 92 5.61 3.63 -3.80
CA TRP A 92 4.82 3.62 -5.02
C TRP A 92 3.79 2.50 -5.03
N PHE A 93 4.21 1.30 -4.65
CA PHE A 93 3.33 0.13 -4.65
C PHE A 93 2.15 0.32 -3.69
N VAL A 94 2.42 0.82 -2.48
CA VAL A 94 1.40 1.02 -1.45
C VAL A 94 0.56 2.27 -1.72
N GLY A 95 1.15 3.30 -2.28
CA GLY A 95 0.48 4.56 -2.53
C GLY A 95 0.71 5.58 -1.43
N VAL A 96 1.92 5.61 -0.86
CA VAL A 96 2.31 6.61 0.16
C VAL A 96 3.13 7.70 -0.54
N PRO A 97 2.59 8.92 -0.69
CA PRO A 97 3.34 10.00 -1.34
C PRO A 97 4.61 10.35 -0.59
N LEU A 98 5.57 10.92 -1.31
CA LEU A 98 6.86 11.29 -0.71
C LEU A 98 6.74 12.29 0.44
N HIS A 99 5.74 13.16 0.38
CA HIS A 99 5.56 14.19 1.42
C HIS A 99 4.84 13.68 2.67
N GLU A 100 4.35 12.44 2.65
CA GLU A 100 3.68 11.85 3.81
C GLU A 100 4.60 10.89 4.53
N GLN A 101 4.47 10.85 5.87
CA GLN A 101 5.16 9.84 6.66
C GLN A 101 4.36 8.55 6.66
N PRO A 102 5.02 7.40 6.66
CA PRO A 102 4.29 6.14 6.84
C PRO A 102 3.73 6.05 8.26
N TRP A 103 2.79 5.15 8.43
CA TRP A 103 2.12 4.96 9.71
C TRP A 103 3.06 4.34 10.73
N ASP A 104 2.68 4.45 12.01
CA ASP A 104 3.38 3.76 13.09
C ASP A 104 3.06 2.26 13.01
N HIS A 105 4.04 1.42 13.41
CA HIS A 105 3.86 -0.03 13.32
C HIS A 105 2.70 -0.54 14.17
N SER A 106 2.44 0.09 15.31
CA SER A 106 1.33 -0.31 16.17
C SER A 106 -0.02 0.00 15.52
N THR A 107 -0.10 1.10 14.76
CA THR A 107 -1.29 1.43 13.99
C THR A 107 -1.52 0.38 12.91
N VAL A 108 -0.47 -0.05 12.23
CA VAL A 108 -0.56 -1.10 11.21
C VAL A 108 -1.09 -2.39 11.84
N SER A 109 -0.53 -2.79 12.97
CA SER A 109 -0.95 -4.02 13.64
C SER A 109 -2.43 -3.99 14.04
N LYS A 110 -2.87 -2.86 14.58
CA LYS A 110 -4.26 -2.69 15.01
C LYS A 110 -5.23 -2.75 13.83
N ASN A 111 -4.90 -2.07 12.75
CA ASN A 111 -5.75 -2.09 11.56
C ASN A 111 -5.75 -3.46 10.88
N ARG A 112 -4.61 -4.14 10.89
CA ARG A 112 -4.51 -5.50 10.37
C ARG A 112 -5.46 -6.44 11.12
N GLU A 113 -5.52 -6.34 12.44
CA GLU A 113 -6.44 -7.15 13.24
C GLU A 113 -7.88 -6.91 12.84
N ARG A 114 -8.26 -5.66 12.59
CA ARG A 114 -9.62 -5.34 12.16
C ARG A 114 -9.95 -5.99 10.82
N LEU A 115 -9.00 -5.99 9.88
CA LEU A 115 -9.22 -6.65 8.60
C LEU A 115 -9.39 -8.15 8.77
N LEU A 116 -8.60 -8.77 9.65
CA LEU A 116 -8.71 -10.20 9.91
C LEU A 116 -10.06 -10.55 10.53
N GLU A 117 -10.51 -9.77 11.52
CA GLU A 117 -11.80 -9.98 12.17
C GLU A 117 -12.96 -9.81 11.20
N GLY A 118 -12.82 -8.89 10.24
CA GLY A 118 -13.85 -8.64 9.24
C GLY A 118 -13.87 -9.61 8.07
N GLY A 119 -13.00 -10.62 8.07
CA GLY A 119 -12.99 -11.62 7.00
C GLY A 119 -12.39 -11.13 5.70
N THR A 120 -11.60 -10.06 5.73
CA THR A 120 -11.02 -9.46 4.53
C THR A 120 -10.12 -10.41 3.75
N PRO A 121 -9.24 -11.22 4.37
CA PRO A 121 -8.40 -12.15 3.60
C PRO A 121 -9.21 -13.14 2.78
N GLU A 122 -10.32 -13.63 3.32
CA GLU A 122 -11.17 -14.58 2.62
C GLU A 122 -11.83 -13.95 1.41
N VAL A 123 -12.31 -12.70 1.54
CA VAL A 123 -12.92 -11.97 0.43
C VAL A 123 -11.88 -11.69 -0.65
N LEU A 124 -10.68 -11.27 -0.26
CA LEU A 124 -9.60 -11.02 -1.21
C LEU A 124 -9.23 -12.29 -1.98
N PHE A 125 -9.14 -13.42 -1.28
CA PHE A 125 -8.81 -14.68 -1.90
C PHE A 125 -9.85 -15.08 -2.95
N GLU A 126 -11.13 -14.86 -2.66
CA GLU A 126 -12.20 -15.11 -3.62
C GLU A 126 -12.04 -14.24 -4.88
N GLN A 127 -11.67 -12.97 -4.71
CA GLN A 127 -11.48 -12.08 -5.86
C GLN A 127 -10.30 -12.52 -6.71
N VAL A 128 -9.24 -13.01 -6.10
CA VAL A 128 -8.08 -13.52 -6.83
C VAL A 128 -8.45 -14.75 -7.65
N LEU A 129 -9.24 -15.65 -7.07
CA LEU A 129 -9.68 -16.86 -7.77
C LEU A 129 -10.64 -16.55 -8.91
N ASP A 130 -11.51 -15.56 -8.73
CA ASP A 130 -12.50 -15.16 -9.74
C ASP A 130 -11.86 -14.37 -10.88
N GLY A 131 -10.74 -13.76 -10.59
CA GLY A 131 -10.00 -12.99 -11.61
C GLY A 131 -9.13 -13.86 -12.45
#